data_7bfa005e80d48853ea34408a1e2f461d
#
_entry.id   7bfa005e80d48853ea34408a1e2f461d
#
_cell.length_a   1.000
_cell.length_b   1.000
_cell.length_c   1.000
_cell.angle_alpha   90.00
_cell.angle_beta   90.00
_cell.angle_gamma   90.00
#
_symmetry.space_group_name_H-M   'P 1'
#
loop_
_entity.id
_entity.type
_entity.pdbx_description
1 polymer ?
#
loop_
_entity_poly.entity_id
_entity_poly.type
_entity_poly.pdbx_seq_one_letter_code
_entity_poly.pdbx_strand_id
1 'polypeptide(L)'
;MGLIVQKFGGTSVGSTEKIRNAAERVIAEREAGHDVVVVVSAMGKSTDVLVDLAKELTDDPSKREMDMLLATGEQVTISLLAMALQARGYDAISFTGWQAGMKTEHVHGNARIVDIDESRIKEELSAGKVVVVAGFQGIADDLHITTLGRGGSDTTAVALAAALKADKCDIYTDVPGVFTTDPRYVSSARKLAGISYDEMLELANLGAGVLHPRAVEFAKNYQVPLEVRSSIENESGTLIEEESSMEQNLVVRGIAFEDQITRVTVCGLSSGLSTLSTIFTTLAKQNINVDIIIQSVTSTNQTSISFSVKTDDLSKTVEVLEEYKGALGYEQIETESKLAKVSIVGSGMVSNPGVAAEMFAVLAQKDIQVKMVSTSEIKVSTVVGRDDMVKAVEALHDAFDLSKVSAAAHS
;
A
#
# COMPACT_ATOMS: atom_id res chain seq x y z
N MET A 1 -21.85 -15.43 16.46
CA MET A 1 -22.36 -14.69 15.32
C MET A 1 -21.58 -13.41 15.28
N GLY A 2 -20.72 -13.23 14.30
CA GLY A 2 -19.81 -12.09 14.16
C GLY A 2 -20.07 -11.36 12.86
N LEU A 3 -19.45 -10.20 12.67
CA LEU A 3 -19.49 -9.44 11.42
C LEU A 3 -18.12 -9.50 10.72
N ILE A 4 -18.11 -9.95 9.49
CA ILE A 4 -16.92 -10.00 8.66
C ILE A 4 -17.05 -9.02 7.49
N VAL A 5 -16.02 -8.23 7.26
CA VAL A 5 -15.91 -7.43 6.04
C VAL A 5 -14.97 -8.15 5.09
N GLN A 6 -15.39 -8.39 3.86
CA GLN A 6 -14.57 -9.01 2.82
C GLN A 6 -14.32 -8.01 1.69
N LYS A 7 -13.08 -7.88 1.23
CA LYS A 7 -12.75 -7.05 0.07
C LYS A 7 -12.19 -7.90 -1.05
N PHE A 8 -12.71 -7.72 -2.26
CA PHE A 8 -12.18 -8.37 -3.46
C PHE A 8 -11.60 -7.33 -4.43
N GLY A 9 -10.32 -7.47 -4.76
CA GLY A 9 -9.62 -6.63 -5.73
C GLY A 9 -10.09 -6.86 -7.17
N GLY A 10 -9.76 -5.96 -8.09
CA GLY A 10 -10.17 -6.04 -9.49
C GLY A 10 -9.78 -7.34 -10.18
N THR A 11 -8.58 -7.86 -9.91
CA THR A 11 -8.13 -9.17 -10.42
C THR A 11 -8.97 -10.33 -9.90
N SER A 12 -9.52 -10.21 -8.70
CA SER A 12 -10.35 -11.23 -8.04
C SER A 12 -11.81 -11.24 -8.53
N VAL A 13 -12.25 -10.18 -9.21
CA VAL A 13 -13.60 -10.03 -9.77
C VAL A 13 -13.59 -9.74 -11.28
N GLY A 14 -12.47 -10.02 -11.96
CA GLY A 14 -12.24 -9.63 -13.35
C GLY A 14 -13.03 -10.39 -14.40
N SER A 15 -13.84 -11.38 -14.02
CA SER A 15 -14.74 -12.13 -14.91
C SER A 15 -15.94 -12.63 -14.13
N THR A 16 -17.00 -13.05 -14.84
CA THR A 16 -18.18 -13.65 -14.21
C THR A 16 -17.87 -14.94 -13.44
N GLU A 17 -16.88 -15.70 -13.88
CA GLU A 17 -16.37 -16.87 -13.16
C GLU A 17 -15.74 -16.48 -11.83
N LYS A 18 -14.87 -15.47 -11.85
CA LYS A 18 -14.24 -14.94 -10.62
C LYS A 18 -15.26 -14.32 -9.68
N ILE A 19 -16.31 -13.65 -10.17
CA ILE A 19 -17.42 -13.16 -9.36
C ILE A 19 -18.15 -14.32 -8.68
N ARG A 20 -18.38 -15.46 -9.37
CA ARG A 20 -18.95 -16.65 -8.74
C ARG A 20 -18.04 -17.19 -7.63
N ASN A 21 -16.73 -17.23 -7.87
CA ASN A 21 -15.77 -17.66 -6.83
C ASN A 21 -15.77 -16.72 -5.62
N ALA A 22 -15.87 -15.41 -5.85
CA ALA A 22 -16.03 -14.45 -4.76
C ALA A 22 -17.34 -14.68 -3.97
N ALA A 23 -18.46 -14.96 -4.67
CA ALA A 23 -19.72 -15.30 -4.04
C ALA A 23 -19.62 -16.55 -3.17
N GLU A 24 -18.87 -17.60 -3.58
CA GLU A 24 -18.64 -18.80 -2.75
C GLU A 24 -17.90 -18.46 -1.43
N ARG A 25 -16.94 -17.53 -1.47
CA ARG A 25 -16.26 -17.08 -0.25
C ARG A 25 -17.20 -16.35 0.71
N VAL A 26 -18.09 -15.53 0.16
CA VAL A 26 -19.13 -14.83 0.94
C VAL A 26 -20.11 -15.84 1.56
N ILE A 27 -20.57 -16.81 0.78
CA ILE A 27 -21.48 -17.85 1.21
C ILE A 27 -20.87 -18.68 2.35
N ALA A 28 -19.60 -19.06 2.25
CA ALA A 28 -18.93 -19.82 3.28
C ALA A 28 -18.94 -19.11 4.64
N GLU A 29 -18.77 -17.79 4.69
CA GLU A 29 -18.85 -17.02 5.93
C GLU A 29 -20.32 -16.91 6.43
N ARG A 30 -21.29 -16.78 5.52
CA ARG A 30 -22.72 -16.81 5.90
C ARG A 30 -23.12 -18.18 6.48
N GLU A 31 -22.66 -19.26 5.91
CA GLU A 31 -22.90 -20.63 6.40
C GLU A 31 -22.21 -20.89 7.75
N ALA A 32 -21.06 -20.21 8.00
CA ALA A 32 -20.41 -20.22 9.30
C ALA A 32 -21.17 -19.39 10.38
N GLY A 33 -22.24 -18.70 9.96
CA GLY A 33 -23.12 -17.93 10.86
C GLY A 33 -22.70 -16.48 11.07
N HIS A 34 -21.86 -15.93 10.20
CA HIS A 34 -21.45 -14.52 10.25
C HIS A 34 -22.35 -13.64 9.39
N ASP A 35 -22.54 -12.39 9.80
CA ASP A 35 -22.98 -11.33 8.91
C ASP A 35 -21.81 -10.89 8.01
N VAL A 36 -22.11 -10.53 6.75
CA VAL A 36 -21.07 -10.23 5.78
C VAL A 36 -21.36 -8.94 5.04
N VAL A 37 -20.37 -8.05 5.04
CA VAL A 37 -20.29 -6.87 4.16
C VAL A 37 -19.16 -7.13 3.16
N VAL A 38 -19.46 -6.95 1.88
CA VAL A 38 -18.48 -7.20 0.81
C VAL A 38 -18.15 -5.89 0.12
N VAL A 39 -16.87 -5.56 0.02
CA VAL A 39 -16.38 -4.40 -0.75
C VAL A 39 -15.71 -4.91 -2.02
N VAL A 40 -16.04 -4.36 -3.16
CA VAL A 40 -15.44 -4.76 -4.43
C VAL A 40 -14.85 -3.59 -5.18
N SER A 41 -13.77 -3.88 -5.94
CA SER A 41 -13.21 -2.99 -6.95
C SER A 41 -13.92 -3.17 -8.30
N ALA A 42 -13.66 -2.30 -9.24
CA ALA A 42 -14.04 -2.48 -10.64
C ALA A 42 -13.44 -3.77 -11.23
N MET A 43 -14.09 -4.35 -12.23
CA MET A 43 -13.69 -5.63 -12.84
C MET A 43 -12.37 -5.50 -13.61
N GLY A 44 -11.37 -6.26 -13.21
CA GLY A 44 -10.11 -6.39 -13.96
C GLY A 44 -9.44 -5.05 -14.24
N LYS A 45 -9.36 -4.68 -15.51
CA LYS A 45 -8.79 -3.41 -16.01
C LYS A 45 -9.84 -2.36 -16.37
N SER A 46 -11.08 -2.48 -15.89
CA SER A 46 -12.16 -1.55 -16.26
C SER A 46 -11.84 -0.11 -15.93
N THR A 47 -11.16 0.16 -14.80
CA THR A 47 -10.70 1.50 -14.43
C THR A 47 -9.73 2.07 -15.46
N ASP A 48 -8.75 1.27 -15.92
CA ASP A 48 -7.79 1.68 -16.94
C ASP A 48 -8.49 2.02 -18.25
N VAL A 49 -9.46 1.22 -18.69
CA VAL A 49 -10.27 1.46 -19.89
C VAL A 49 -11.03 2.78 -19.78
N LEU A 50 -11.63 3.08 -18.61
CA LEU A 50 -12.34 4.35 -18.40
C LEU A 50 -11.38 5.56 -18.46
N VAL A 51 -10.18 5.41 -17.88
CA VAL A 51 -9.12 6.44 -17.96
C VAL A 51 -8.70 6.68 -19.42
N ASP A 52 -8.49 5.62 -20.18
CA ASP A 52 -8.08 5.71 -21.58
C ASP A 52 -9.16 6.38 -22.45
N LEU A 53 -10.44 6.04 -22.24
CA LEU A 53 -11.56 6.72 -22.92
C LEU A 53 -11.60 8.23 -22.64
N ALA A 54 -11.32 8.65 -21.40
CA ALA A 54 -11.26 10.08 -21.07
C ALA A 54 -10.08 10.76 -21.80
N LYS A 55 -8.92 10.11 -21.86
CA LYS A 55 -7.72 10.62 -22.54
C LYS A 55 -7.89 10.72 -24.07
N GLU A 56 -8.70 9.86 -24.67
CA GLU A 56 -9.05 9.99 -26.10
C GLU A 56 -9.82 11.29 -26.40
N LEU A 57 -10.50 11.85 -25.42
CA LEU A 57 -11.28 13.09 -25.57
C LEU A 57 -10.49 14.35 -25.25
N THR A 58 -9.58 14.28 -24.27
CA THR A 58 -8.79 15.43 -23.82
C THR A 58 -7.54 14.99 -23.07
N ASP A 59 -6.44 15.70 -23.23
CA ASP A 59 -5.18 15.46 -22.51
C ASP A 59 -5.27 15.87 -21.03
N ASP A 60 -6.19 16.76 -20.68
CA ASP A 60 -6.39 17.25 -19.31
C ASP A 60 -7.88 17.12 -18.89
N PRO A 61 -8.35 15.92 -18.58
CA PRO A 61 -9.72 15.71 -18.15
C PRO A 61 -9.96 16.32 -16.76
N SER A 62 -11.10 17.00 -16.61
CA SER A 62 -11.51 17.53 -15.30
C SER A 62 -11.55 16.43 -14.25
N LYS A 63 -10.92 16.65 -13.09
CA LYS A 63 -10.89 15.68 -12.00
C LYS A 63 -12.27 15.31 -11.48
N ARG A 64 -13.20 16.28 -11.48
CA ARG A 64 -14.60 16.06 -11.10
C ARG A 64 -15.29 15.06 -12.04
N GLU A 65 -15.12 15.24 -13.35
CA GLU A 65 -15.72 14.33 -14.34
C GLU A 65 -15.01 12.97 -14.37
N MET A 66 -13.71 12.95 -14.07
CA MET A 66 -12.99 11.68 -13.87
C MET A 66 -13.56 10.88 -12.70
N ASP A 67 -13.84 11.50 -11.56
CA ASP A 67 -14.46 10.82 -10.41
C ASP A 67 -15.84 10.27 -10.76
N MET A 68 -16.65 11.07 -11.48
CA MET A 68 -17.97 10.61 -11.96
C MET A 68 -17.84 9.39 -12.88
N LEU A 69 -16.89 9.43 -13.82
CA LEU A 69 -16.66 8.35 -14.77
C LEU A 69 -16.14 7.09 -14.06
N LEU A 70 -15.09 7.21 -13.26
CA LEU A 70 -14.44 6.09 -12.61
C LEU A 70 -15.35 5.38 -11.61
N ALA A 71 -16.22 6.12 -10.90
CA ALA A 71 -17.19 5.56 -9.96
C ALA A 71 -18.21 4.60 -10.60
N THR A 72 -18.33 4.58 -11.93
CA THR A 72 -19.22 3.64 -12.62
C THR A 72 -18.67 2.20 -12.67
N GLY A 73 -17.36 2.03 -12.55
CA GLY A 73 -16.71 0.72 -12.65
C GLY A 73 -17.16 -0.25 -11.56
N GLU A 74 -17.17 0.20 -10.31
CA GLU A 74 -17.59 -0.62 -9.18
C GLU A 74 -19.09 -0.90 -9.18
N GLN A 75 -19.91 -0.02 -9.78
CA GLN A 75 -21.36 -0.23 -9.88
C GLN A 75 -21.70 -1.48 -10.71
N VAL A 76 -20.93 -1.78 -11.74
CA VAL A 76 -21.06 -3.03 -12.50
C VAL A 76 -20.77 -4.23 -11.58
N THR A 77 -19.67 -4.18 -10.85
CA THR A 77 -19.20 -5.30 -10.01
C THR A 77 -20.18 -5.61 -8.86
N ILE A 78 -20.65 -4.57 -8.13
CA ILE A 78 -21.57 -4.77 -7.01
C ILE A 78 -22.89 -5.40 -7.46
N SER A 79 -23.40 -4.97 -8.62
CA SER A 79 -24.65 -5.50 -9.17
C SER A 79 -24.51 -6.98 -9.57
N LEU A 80 -23.42 -7.32 -10.25
CA LEU A 80 -23.16 -8.70 -10.69
C LEU A 80 -22.93 -9.65 -9.50
N LEU A 81 -22.20 -9.20 -8.46
CA LEU A 81 -21.96 -10.01 -7.27
C LEU A 81 -23.26 -10.22 -6.48
N ALA A 82 -24.08 -9.18 -6.31
CA ALA A 82 -25.37 -9.31 -5.65
C ALA A 82 -26.28 -10.31 -6.41
N MET A 83 -26.35 -10.24 -7.74
CA MET A 83 -27.07 -11.20 -8.57
C MET A 83 -26.51 -12.62 -8.42
N ALA A 84 -25.20 -12.81 -8.33
CA ALA A 84 -24.58 -14.10 -8.13
C ALA A 84 -24.95 -14.73 -6.79
N LEU A 85 -25.02 -13.94 -5.71
CA LEU A 85 -25.48 -14.38 -4.38
C LEU A 85 -26.96 -14.74 -4.39
N GLN A 86 -27.81 -13.89 -4.99
CA GLN A 86 -29.25 -14.12 -5.10
C GLN A 86 -29.54 -15.41 -5.90
N ALA A 87 -28.80 -15.66 -6.98
CA ALA A 87 -28.94 -16.88 -7.78
C ALA A 87 -28.58 -18.16 -7.00
N ARG A 88 -27.87 -18.05 -5.87
CA ARG A 88 -27.55 -19.13 -4.94
C ARG A 88 -28.50 -19.19 -3.72
N GLY A 89 -29.54 -18.36 -3.71
CA GLY A 89 -30.56 -18.34 -2.64
C GLY A 89 -30.20 -17.50 -1.41
N TYR A 90 -29.16 -16.64 -1.52
CA TYR A 90 -28.77 -15.72 -0.45
C TYR A 90 -29.27 -14.32 -0.76
N ASP A 91 -30.06 -13.74 0.13
CA ASP A 91 -30.50 -12.36 -0.01
C ASP A 91 -29.30 -11.43 0.03
N ALA A 92 -29.19 -10.57 -0.97
CA ALA A 92 -28.10 -9.63 -1.10
C ALA A 92 -28.60 -8.30 -1.68
N ILE A 93 -27.95 -7.20 -1.25
CA ILE A 93 -28.23 -5.86 -1.75
C ILE A 93 -26.93 -5.16 -2.09
N SER A 94 -26.90 -4.42 -3.19
CA SER A 94 -25.74 -3.64 -3.62
C SER A 94 -25.91 -2.16 -3.29
N PHE A 95 -24.85 -1.53 -2.79
CA PHE A 95 -24.77 -0.11 -2.51
C PHE A 95 -23.56 0.53 -3.19
N THR A 96 -23.79 1.69 -3.80
CA THR A 96 -22.69 2.60 -4.14
C THR A 96 -22.06 3.15 -2.86
N GLY A 97 -20.87 3.77 -2.97
CA GLY A 97 -20.19 4.32 -1.79
C GLY A 97 -21.08 5.32 -1.02
N TRP A 98 -21.77 6.19 -1.73
CA TRP A 98 -22.67 7.17 -1.09
C TRP A 98 -23.95 6.53 -0.51
N GLN A 99 -24.48 5.47 -1.13
CA GLN A 99 -25.61 4.72 -0.55
C GLN A 99 -25.22 3.96 0.72
N ALA A 100 -23.95 3.58 0.82
CA ALA A 100 -23.34 2.97 2.00
C ALA A 100 -22.95 4.00 3.08
N GLY A 101 -23.23 5.30 2.85
CA GLY A 101 -22.98 6.38 3.79
C GLY A 101 -21.53 6.89 3.82
N MET A 102 -20.72 6.57 2.81
CA MET A 102 -19.31 6.99 2.72
C MET A 102 -19.20 8.48 2.40
N LYS A 103 -18.91 9.30 3.41
CA LYS A 103 -18.69 10.74 3.27
C LYS A 103 -17.21 11.06 3.14
N THR A 104 -16.88 11.98 2.26
CA THR A 104 -15.51 12.39 1.96
C THR A 104 -15.34 13.90 2.01
N GLU A 105 -14.09 14.35 2.12
CA GLU A 105 -13.74 15.74 1.83
C GLU A 105 -13.95 16.07 0.34
N HIS A 106 -14.15 17.35 0.03
CA HIS A 106 -14.33 17.83 -1.36
C HIS A 106 -12.97 17.94 -2.07
N VAL A 107 -12.35 16.79 -2.33
CA VAL A 107 -11.09 16.66 -3.09
C VAL A 107 -11.27 15.58 -4.13
N HIS A 108 -11.16 15.94 -5.41
CA HIS A 108 -11.31 14.98 -6.49
C HIS A 108 -10.05 14.17 -6.75
N GLY A 109 -10.22 12.87 -7.03
CA GLY A 109 -9.17 11.93 -7.42
C GLY A 109 -8.37 11.31 -6.26
N ASN A 110 -8.41 11.90 -5.07
CA ASN A 110 -7.71 11.39 -3.88
C ASN A 110 -8.35 11.90 -2.58
N ALA A 111 -9.67 11.78 -2.48
CA ALA A 111 -10.43 12.21 -1.32
C ALA A 111 -10.10 11.40 -0.07
N ARG A 112 -10.27 12.00 1.10
CA ARG A 112 -10.21 11.31 2.40
C ARG A 112 -11.61 11.05 2.91
N ILE A 113 -11.79 9.92 3.59
CA ILE A 113 -13.02 9.60 4.29
C ILE A 113 -13.09 10.47 5.55
N VAL A 114 -14.20 11.19 5.72
CA VAL A 114 -14.45 12.08 6.88
C VAL A 114 -15.37 11.42 7.87
N ASP A 115 -16.37 10.67 7.37
CA ASP A 115 -17.41 10.04 8.17
C ASP A 115 -18.05 8.88 7.39
N ILE A 116 -18.69 7.96 8.12
CA ILE A 116 -19.48 6.86 7.54
C ILE A 116 -20.78 6.76 8.31
N ASP A 117 -21.90 6.96 7.61
CA ASP A 117 -23.22 6.67 8.17
C ASP A 117 -23.60 5.21 7.88
N GLU A 118 -23.33 4.36 8.83
CA GLU A 118 -23.54 2.92 8.72
C GLU A 118 -24.98 2.46 8.92
N SER A 119 -25.92 3.37 9.17
CA SER A 119 -27.32 3.06 9.56
C SER A 119 -27.99 2.14 8.55
N ARG A 120 -27.85 2.45 7.26
CA ARG A 120 -28.47 1.69 6.18
C ARG A 120 -27.86 0.30 6.01
N ILE A 121 -26.55 0.18 6.20
CA ILE A 121 -25.87 -1.13 6.16
C ILE A 121 -26.39 -2.00 7.32
N LYS A 122 -26.48 -1.46 8.53
CA LYS A 122 -26.96 -2.18 9.71
C LYS A 122 -28.42 -2.62 9.56
N GLU A 123 -29.25 -1.80 8.94
CA GLU A 123 -30.64 -2.16 8.64
C GLU A 123 -30.72 -3.40 7.74
N GLU A 124 -29.97 -3.44 6.65
CA GLU A 124 -29.99 -4.56 5.71
C GLU A 124 -29.34 -5.83 6.28
N LEU A 125 -28.28 -5.69 7.08
CA LEU A 125 -27.69 -6.81 7.83
C LEU A 125 -28.69 -7.40 8.82
N SER A 126 -29.44 -6.54 9.54
CA SER A 126 -30.49 -6.97 10.48
C SER A 126 -31.63 -7.70 9.79
N ALA A 127 -31.86 -7.41 8.51
CA ALA A 127 -32.82 -8.13 7.66
C ALA A 127 -32.24 -9.46 7.12
N GLY A 128 -31.00 -9.84 7.50
CA GLY A 128 -30.33 -11.09 7.11
C GLY A 128 -29.66 -11.05 5.74
N LYS A 129 -29.54 -9.88 5.11
CA LYS A 129 -28.95 -9.74 3.78
C LYS A 129 -27.44 -9.61 3.84
N VAL A 130 -26.79 -10.04 2.76
CA VAL A 130 -25.40 -9.67 2.45
C VAL A 130 -25.40 -8.27 1.83
N VAL A 131 -24.56 -7.37 2.34
CA VAL A 131 -24.44 -6.02 1.80
C VAL A 131 -23.18 -5.93 0.93
N VAL A 132 -23.35 -5.61 -0.36
CA VAL A 132 -22.27 -5.49 -1.33
C VAL A 132 -22.03 -4.00 -1.62
N VAL A 133 -20.85 -3.49 -1.30
CA VAL A 133 -20.51 -2.06 -1.37
C VAL A 133 -19.47 -1.80 -2.46
N ALA A 134 -19.73 -0.78 -3.27
CA ALA A 134 -18.74 -0.25 -4.20
C ALA A 134 -17.58 0.40 -3.43
N GLY A 135 -16.39 -0.15 -3.56
CA GLY A 135 -15.18 0.46 -3.01
C GLY A 135 -14.75 1.70 -3.78
N PHE A 136 -13.66 2.36 -3.33
CA PHE A 136 -12.99 3.43 -4.03
C PHE A 136 -13.75 4.78 -4.09
N GLN A 137 -15.02 4.86 -3.78
CA GLN A 137 -15.90 6.00 -4.02
C GLN A 137 -16.65 6.46 -2.77
N GLY A 138 -16.99 7.75 -2.73
CA GLY A 138 -17.80 8.37 -1.72
C GLY A 138 -18.48 9.63 -2.24
N ILE A 139 -19.02 10.43 -1.33
CA ILE A 139 -19.73 11.67 -1.64
C ILE A 139 -19.26 12.79 -0.71
N ALA A 140 -19.00 13.96 -1.27
CA ALA A 140 -18.76 15.18 -0.52
C ALA A 140 -20.09 15.85 -0.09
N ASP A 141 -20.04 16.79 0.85
CA ASP A 141 -21.24 17.46 1.41
C ASP A 141 -22.12 18.18 0.36
N ASP A 142 -21.51 18.61 -0.74
CA ASP A 142 -22.21 19.25 -1.87
C ASP A 142 -22.76 18.24 -2.89
N LEU A 143 -22.83 16.97 -2.52
CA LEU A 143 -23.32 15.85 -3.33
C LEU A 143 -22.42 15.51 -4.55
N HIS A 144 -21.19 15.99 -4.58
CA HIS A 144 -20.25 15.58 -5.59
C HIS A 144 -19.68 14.19 -5.29
N ILE A 145 -19.70 13.33 -6.29
CA ILE A 145 -19.02 12.03 -6.22
C ILE A 145 -17.51 12.28 -6.21
N THR A 146 -16.83 11.57 -5.32
CA THR A 146 -15.38 11.63 -5.16
C THR A 146 -14.80 10.23 -5.21
N THR A 147 -13.53 10.12 -5.62
CA THR A 147 -12.77 8.88 -5.54
C THR A 147 -11.62 8.99 -4.56
N LEU A 148 -11.27 7.85 -3.93
CA LEU A 148 -10.28 7.79 -2.87
C LEU A 148 -8.84 7.63 -3.37
N GLY A 149 -8.65 7.52 -4.68
CA GLY A 149 -7.34 7.26 -5.27
C GLY A 149 -6.86 5.82 -5.14
N ARG A 150 -5.57 5.58 -5.36
CA ARG A 150 -4.97 4.24 -5.30
C ARG A 150 -5.21 3.58 -3.94
N GLY A 151 -5.49 2.27 -3.94
CA GLY A 151 -5.85 1.52 -2.73
C GLY A 151 -7.19 1.91 -2.10
N GLY A 152 -8.03 2.68 -2.83
CA GLY A 152 -9.29 3.19 -2.32
C GLY A 152 -10.27 2.10 -1.89
N SER A 153 -10.33 0.96 -2.59
CA SER A 153 -11.20 -0.16 -2.19
C SER A 153 -10.72 -0.85 -0.91
N ASP A 154 -9.40 -0.99 -0.70
CA ASP A 154 -8.83 -1.48 0.56
C ASP A 154 -9.18 -0.52 1.71
N THR A 155 -9.00 0.78 1.47
CA THR A 155 -9.36 1.82 2.45
C THR A 155 -10.84 1.82 2.76
N THR A 156 -11.73 1.66 1.76
CA THR A 156 -13.18 1.54 1.96
C THR A 156 -13.52 0.35 2.86
N ALA A 157 -12.93 -0.82 2.60
CA ALA A 157 -13.21 -2.03 3.35
C ALA A 157 -12.80 -1.90 4.83
N VAL A 158 -11.59 -1.40 5.08
CA VAL A 158 -11.08 -1.21 6.44
C VAL A 158 -11.89 -0.13 7.18
N ALA A 159 -12.26 0.96 6.51
CA ALA A 159 -13.08 2.01 7.10
C ALA A 159 -14.49 1.51 7.47
N LEU A 160 -15.11 0.69 6.62
CA LEU A 160 -16.39 0.05 6.93
C LEU A 160 -16.25 -0.96 8.08
N ALA A 161 -15.17 -1.74 8.11
CA ALA A 161 -14.91 -2.67 9.21
C ALA A 161 -14.78 -1.92 10.55
N ALA A 162 -14.09 -0.78 10.56
CA ALA A 162 -13.96 0.08 11.73
C ALA A 162 -15.31 0.67 12.17
N ALA A 163 -16.07 1.28 11.25
CA ALA A 163 -17.35 1.92 11.54
C ALA A 163 -18.40 0.91 12.05
N LEU A 164 -18.42 -0.27 11.45
CA LEU A 164 -19.34 -1.35 11.81
C LEU A 164 -18.86 -2.17 13.02
N LYS A 165 -17.64 -1.95 13.51
CA LYS A 165 -16.97 -2.75 14.54
C LYS A 165 -16.95 -4.24 14.17
N ALA A 166 -16.52 -4.54 12.95
CA ALA A 166 -16.39 -5.89 12.46
C ALA A 166 -15.29 -6.66 13.22
N ASP A 167 -15.49 -7.95 13.38
CA ASP A 167 -14.52 -8.82 14.04
C ASP A 167 -13.23 -8.95 13.23
N LYS A 168 -13.33 -8.87 11.90
CA LYS A 168 -12.20 -9.00 10.98
C LYS A 168 -12.52 -8.36 9.61
N CYS A 169 -11.47 -7.95 8.92
CA CYS A 169 -11.52 -7.54 7.51
C CYS A 169 -10.61 -8.43 6.66
N ASP A 170 -11.18 -9.26 5.80
CA ASP A 170 -10.45 -10.12 4.86
C ASP A 170 -10.20 -9.38 3.55
N ILE A 171 -8.93 -9.29 3.17
CA ILE A 171 -8.51 -8.69 1.90
C ILE A 171 -8.11 -9.80 0.93
N TYR A 172 -8.99 -10.08 -0.02
CA TYR A 172 -8.76 -11.07 -1.07
C TYR A 172 -8.01 -10.45 -2.25
N THR A 173 -6.90 -11.06 -2.60
CA THR A 173 -6.01 -10.65 -3.69
C THR A 173 -5.54 -11.89 -4.49
N ASP A 174 -4.68 -11.69 -5.47
CA ASP A 174 -4.09 -12.76 -6.31
C ASP A 174 -2.90 -13.48 -5.66
N VAL A 175 -2.47 -13.02 -4.47
CA VAL A 175 -1.42 -13.68 -3.67
C VAL A 175 -1.99 -14.29 -2.40
N PRO A 176 -1.41 -15.40 -1.88
CA PRO A 176 -1.96 -16.12 -0.73
C PRO A 176 -1.66 -15.45 0.62
N GLY A 177 -1.02 -14.29 0.66
CA GLY A 177 -0.66 -13.57 1.87
C GLY A 177 0.54 -12.66 1.68
N VAL A 178 1.12 -12.20 2.78
CA VAL A 178 2.36 -11.42 2.82
C VAL A 178 3.54 -12.36 2.93
N PHE A 179 4.58 -12.14 2.12
CA PHE A 179 5.80 -12.96 2.11
C PHE A 179 6.98 -12.22 2.75
N THR A 180 7.97 -12.96 3.18
CA THR A 180 9.25 -12.42 3.71
C THR A 180 10.00 -11.57 2.68
N THR A 181 9.78 -11.80 1.41
CA THR A 181 10.14 -10.94 0.26
C THR A 181 9.33 -11.41 -0.94
N ASP A 182 9.49 -10.78 -2.10
CA ASP A 182 8.76 -11.15 -3.31
C ASP A 182 9.22 -12.51 -3.86
N PRO A 183 8.34 -13.54 -3.86
CA PRO A 183 8.69 -14.89 -4.32
C PRO A 183 9.03 -15.00 -5.80
N ARG A 184 8.72 -13.98 -6.60
CA ARG A 184 9.09 -13.91 -8.03
C ARG A 184 10.59 -13.69 -8.22
N TYR A 185 11.25 -13.09 -7.24
CA TYR A 185 12.68 -12.81 -7.26
C TYR A 185 13.48 -13.76 -6.36
N VAL A 186 12.92 -14.15 -5.22
CA VAL A 186 13.58 -15.04 -4.26
C VAL A 186 12.70 -16.28 -4.02
N SER A 187 13.08 -17.40 -4.60
CA SER A 187 12.28 -18.63 -4.55
C SER A 187 12.15 -19.25 -3.14
N SER A 188 13.05 -18.89 -2.22
CA SER A 188 13.00 -19.30 -0.82
C SER A 188 12.13 -18.37 0.05
N ALA A 189 11.47 -17.36 -0.54
CA ALA A 189 10.56 -16.48 0.18
C ALA A 189 9.39 -17.27 0.77
N ARG A 190 9.08 -17.01 2.05
CA ARG A 190 8.08 -17.72 2.83
C ARG A 190 6.87 -16.82 3.12
N LYS A 191 5.67 -17.37 3.05
CA LYS A 191 4.45 -16.71 3.53
C LYS A 191 4.51 -16.55 5.05
N LEU A 192 4.22 -15.34 5.54
CA LEU A 192 4.11 -15.03 6.95
C LEU A 192 2.73 -15.48 7.48
N ALA A 193 2.68 -16.09 8.64
CA ALA A 193 1.43 -16.39 9.32
C ALA A 193 0.82 -15.14 9.93
N GLY A 194 1.66 -14.24 10.44
CA GLY A 194 1.25 -12.96 11.01
C GLY A 194 2.34 -11.90 10.91
N ILE A 195 1.91 -10.64 10.92
CA ILE A 195 2.78 -9.46 10.88
C ILE A 195 2.10 -8.31 11.63
N SER A 196 2.88 -7.45 12.31
CA SER A 196 2.31 -6.27 12.98
C SER A 196 1.90 -5.19 11.98
N TYR A 197 0.98 -4.30 12.39
CA TYR A 197 0.59 -3.14 11.55
C TYR A 197 1.81 -2.30 11.15
N ASP A 198 2.74 -2.05 12.07
CA ASP A 198 3.92 -1.23 11.80
C ASP A 198 4.85 -1.86 10.77
N GLU A 199 5.14 -3.15 10.91
CA GLU A 199 5.93 -3.89 9.95
C GLU A 199 5.24 -3.94 8.57
N MET A 200 3.93 -4.20 8.54
CA MET A 200 3.16 -4.20 7.30
C MET A 200 3.13 -2.83 6.63
N LEU A 201 2.98 -1.76 7.42
CA LEU A 201 2.99 -0.38 6.91
C LEU A 201 4.34 -0.04 6.27
N GLU A 202 5.45 -0.42 6.91
CA GLU A 202 6.78 -0.23 6.33
C GLU A 202 6.96 -1.06 5.06
N LEU A 203 6.59 -2.34 5.04
CA LEU A 203 6.66 -3.16 3.82
C LEU A 203 5.80 -2.58 2.68
N ALA A 204 4.60 -2.11 2.98
CA ALA A 204 3.70 -1.50 2.00
C ALA A 204 4.27 -0.20 1.42
N ASN A 205 4.87 0.66 2.27
CA ASN A 205 5.55 1.89 1.83
C ASN A 205 6.81 1.62 0.99
N LEU A 206 7.45 0.47 1.20
CA LEU A 206 8.68 0.07 0.52
C LEU A 206 8.46 -0.74 -0.76
N GLY A 207 7.21 -0.87 -1.22
CA GLY A 207 6.89 -1.48 -2.51
C GLY A 207 6.40 -2.94 -2.46
N ALA A 208 6.09 -3.49 -1.29
CA ALA A 208 5.57 -4.87 -1.17
C ALA A 208 4.23 -5.10 -1.90
N GLY A 209 3.50 -4.05 -2.25
CA GLY A 209 2.40 -4.06 -3.22
C GLY A 209 1.14 -4.87 -2.85
N VAL A 210 1.13 -5.57 -1.72
CA VAL A 210 0.04 -6.46 -1.30
C VAL A 210 -1.14 -5.68 -0.73
N LEU A 211 -0.85 -4.66 0.09
CA LEU A 211 -1.82 -3.73 0.67
C LEU A 211 -1.36 -2.29 0.43
N HIS A 212 -2.33 -1.40 0.28
CA HIS A 212 -2.02 0.02 0.22
C HIS A 212 -1.72 0.56 1.63
N PRO A 213 -0.64 1.38 1.82
CA PRO A 213 -0.23 1.90 3.13
C PRO A 213 -1.38 2.58 3.90
N ARG A 214 -2.20 3.37 3.20
CA ARG A 214 -3.36 4.06 3.77
C ARG A 214 -4.38 3.12 4.42
N ALA A 215 -4.58 1.93 3.85
CA ALA A 215 -5.48 0.93 4.43
C ALA A 215 -4.88 0.32 5.70
N VAL A 216 -3.58 0.06 5.71
CA VAL A 216 -2.87 -0.46 6.89
C VAL A 216 -2.85 0.58 8.02
N GLU A 217 -2.57 1.86 7.69
CA GLU A 217 -2.63 2.96 8.64
C GLU A 217 -4.03 3.09 9.27
N PHE A 218 -5.07 2.99 8.46
CA PHE A 218 -6.45 3.02 8.93
C PHE A 218 -6.75 1.84 9.86
N ALA A 219 -6.34 0.62 9.48
CA ALA A 219 -6.49 -0.57 10.31
C ALA A 219 -5.77 -0.43 11.66
N LYS A 220 -4.55 0.09 11.67
CA LYS A 220 -3.80 0.37 12.90
C LYS A 220 -4.53 1.36 13.80
N ASN A 221 -4.97 2.49 13.24
CA ASN A 221 -5.62 3.56 14.02
C ASN A 221 -6.93 3.13 14.67
N TYR A 222 -7.66 2.23 14.01
CA TYR A 222 -8.95 1.74 14.48
C TYR A 222 -8.90 0.31 15.04
N GLN A 223 -7.70 -0.29 15.12
CA GLN A 223 -7.47 -1.63 15.66
C GLN A 223 -8.33 -2.70 14.96
N VAL A 224 -8.43 -2.62 13.63
CA VAL A 224 -9.17 -3.59 12.82
C VAL A 224 -8.26 -4.74 12.43
N PRO A 225 -8.50 -5.99 12.88
CA PRO A 225 -7.74 -7.14 12.42
C PRO A 225 -7.93 -7.35 10.92
N LEU A 226 -6.82 -7.45 10.17
CA LEU A 226 -6.85 -7.74 8.74
C LEU A 226 -6.32 -9.15 8.49
N GLU A 227 -6.86 -9.81 7.49
CA GLU A 227 -6.27 -11.03 6.94
C GLU A 227 -6.13 -10.89 5.43
N VAL A 228 -4.91 -11.00 4.92
CA VAL A 228 -4.64 -11.04 3.48
C VAL A 228 -4.74 -12.48 3.00
N ARG A 229 -5.64 -12.73 2.06
CA ARG A 229 -5.98 -14.09 1.59
C ARG A 229 -5.98 -14.18 0.07
N SER A 230 -5.73 -15.40 -0.44
CA SER A 230 -5.92 -15.67 -1.87
C SER A 230 -7.40 -15.72 -2.25
N SER A 231 -7.75 -15.05 -3.34
CA SER A 231 -9.07 -15.21 -3.97
C SER A 231 -9.24 -16.53 -4.72
N ILE A 232 -8.13 -17.25 -4.98
CA ILE A 232 -8.08 -18.50 -5.75
C ILE A 232 -7.98 -19.69 -4.81
N GLU A 233 -7.02 -19.68 -3.90
CA GLU A 233 -6.71 -20.78 -3.00
C GLU A 233 -7.51 -20.69 -1.69
N ASN A 234 -7.90 -21.83 -1.14
CA ASN A 234 -8.64 -21.88 0.14
C ASN A 234 -7.70 -22.21 1.30
N GLU A 235 -6.71 -21.36 1.51
CA GLU A 235 -5.75 -21.47 2.61
C GLU A 235 -5.88 -20.29 3.57
N SER A 236 -5.35 -20.46 4.79
CA SER A 236 -5.17 -19.35 5.73
C SER A 236 -4.23 -18.32 5.14
N GLY A 237 -4.57 -17.05 5.31
CA GLY A 237 -3.79 -15.92 4.85
C GLY A 237 -2.68 -15.50 5.80
N THR A 238 -2.30 -14.23 5.71
CA THR A 238 -1.44 -13.55 6.68
C THR A 238 -2.30 -12.63 7.54
N LEU A 239 -2.28 -12.85 8.86
CA LEU A 239 -2.98 -12.00 9.83
C LEU A 239 -2.15 -10.73 10.09
N ILE A 240 -2.81 -9.57 10.12
CA ILE A 240 -2.20 -8.27 10.41
C ILE A 240 -2.93 -7.68 11.62
N GLU A 241 -2.21 -7.52 12.73
CA GLU A 241 -2.75 -7.07 14.01
C GLU A 241 -1.68 -6.35 14.84
N GLU A 242 -2.01 -5.83 16.02
CA GLU A 242 -1.08 -5.07 16.86
C GLU A 242 0.16 -5.89 17.26
N GLU A 243 -0.05 -7.14 17.71
CA GLU A 243 1.02 -8.07 18.06
C GLU A 243 0.85 -9.41 17.34
N SER A 244 1.81 -9.76 16.51
CA SER A 244 1.88 -11.07 15.89
C SER A 244 2.60 -12.05 16.83
N SER A 245 1.85 -12.80 17.61
CA SER A 245 2.38 -13.74 18.60
C SER A 245 3.19 -14.90 17.99
N MET A 246 2.93 -15.26 16.72
CA MET A 246 3.55 -16.43 16.09
C MET A 246 4.98 -16.22 15.59
N GLU A 247 5.41 -14.96 15.39
CA GLU A 247 6.70 -14.63 14.77
C GLU A 247 7.59 -13.76 15.68
N GLN A 248 7.30 -13.70 16.98
CA GLN A 248 7.98 -12.82 17.95
C GLN A 248 9.51 -13.03 18.06
N ASN A 249 10.03 -14.16 17.58
CA ASN A 249 11.46 -14.47 17.65
C ASN A 249 12.26 -14.00 16.43
N LEU A 250 11.64 -13.46 15.40
CA LEU A 250 12.34 -12.96 14.22
C LEU A 250 12.72 -11.49 14.42
N VAL A 251 14.01 -11.21 14.37
CA VAL A 251 14.54 -9.83 14.44
C VAL A 251 14.18 -9.04 13.17
N VAL A 252 14.23 -9.71 12.02
CA VAL A 252 13.81 -9.21 10.72
C VAL A 252 12.63 -10.05 10.24
N ARG A 253 11.54 -9.40 9.84
CA ARG A 253 10.32 -10.04 9.31
C ARG A 253 10.36 -10.23 7.81
N GLY A 254 10.90 -9.23 7.12
CA GLY A 254 10.90 -9.26 5.68
C GLY A 254 11.85 -8.26 5.06
N ILE A 255 12.00 -8.41 3.75
CA ILE A 255 12.81 -7.55 2.90
C ILE A 255 11.91 -7.01 1.80
N ALA A 256 11.80 -5.69 1.73
CA ALA A 256 11.17 -4.99 0.63
C ALA A 256 12.22 -4.32 -0.24
N PHE A 257 11.89 -4.17 -1.51
CA PHE A 257 12.77 -3.45 -2.44
C PHE A 257 11.94 -2.64 -3.44
N GLU A 258 12.55 -1.58 -3.92
CA GLU A 258 11.99 -0.69 -4.92
C GLU A 258 13.07 -0.44 -5.97
N ASP A 259 12.80 -0.83 -7.21
CA ASP A 259 13.66 -0.50 -8.34
C ASP A 259 13.32 0.91 -8.89
N GLN A 260 14.09 1.39 -9.85
CA GLN A 260 13.87 2.71 -10.48
C GLN A 260 13.99 3.90 -9.52
N ILE A 261 14.99 3.86 -8.67
CA ILE A 261 15.39 4.98 -7.82
C ILE A 261 16.48 5.79 -8.51
N THR A 262 16.39 7.10 -8.37
CA THR A 262 17.44 8.04 -8.80
C THR A 262 17.87 8.89 -7.61
N ARG A 263 19.17 9.00 -7.40
CA ARG A 263 19.76 9.94 -6.46
C ARG A 263 19.95 11.28 -7.14
N VAL A 264 19.49 12.34 -6.51
CA VAL A 264 19.73 13.74 -6.91
C VAL A 264 20.59 14.38 -5.82
N THR A 265 21.68 15.01 -6.20
CA THR A 265 22.56 15.75 -5.28
C THR A 265 22.64 17.20 -5.73
N VAL A 266 22.25 18.12 -4.86
CA VAL A 266 22.39 19.57 -5.05
C VAL A 266 23.65 20.01 -4.33
N CYS A 267 24.66 20.42 -5.09
CA CYS A 267 25.99 20.74 -4.60
C CYS A 267 26.23 22.24 -4.49
N GLY A 268 27.08 22.65 -3.54
CA GLY A 268 27.49 24.05 -3.40
C GLY A 268 26.43 24.98 -2.86
N LEU A 269 25.51 24.46 -2.06
CA LEU A 269 24.49 25.27 -1.40
C LEU A 269 25.12 26.21 -0.37
N SER A 270 24.65 27.45 -0.32
CA SER A 270 24.99 28.35 0.77
C SER A 270 24.38 27.83 2.08
N SER A 271 25.14 27.90 3.18
CA SER A 271 24.70 27.46 4.51
C SER A 271 23.61 28.38 5.07
N GLY A 272 22.36 28.15 4.66
CA GLY A 272 21.19 28.89 5.16
C GLY A 272 20.14 27.92 5.74
N LEU A 273 19.57 28.27 6.91
CA LEU A 273 18.50 27.47 7.53
C LEU A 273 17.27 27.31 6.64
N SER A 274 17.03 28.23 5.72
CA SER A 274 15.89 28.22 4.79
C SER A 274 16.08 27.33 3.56
N THR A 275 17.32 26.91 3.24
CA THR A 275 17.63 26.18 2.01
C THR A 275 16.93 24.84 1.91
N LEU A 276 16.99 24.03 3.00
CA LEU A 276 16.27 22.75 3.08
C LEU A 276 14.75 22.95 2.90
N SER A 277 14.19 23.91 3.65
CA SER A 277 12.77 24.21 3.56
C SER A 277 12.35 24.63 2.14
N THR A 278 13.16 25.46 1.49
CA THR A 278 12.87 25.91 0.11
C THR A 278 12.89 24.75 -0.87
N ILE A 279 13.93 23.91 -0.86
CA ILE A 279 14.03 22.75 -1.75
C ILE A 279 12.81 21.84 -1.60
N PHE A 280 12.56 21.35 -0.39
CA PHE A 280 11.54 20.31 -0.19
C PHE A 280 10.11 20.86 -0.27
N THR A 281 9.86 22.12 0.13
CA THR A 281 8.55 22.76 -0.07
C THR A 281 8.24 22.93 -1.56
N THR A 282 9.24 23.27 -2.36
CA THR A 282 9.06 23.47 -3.80
C THR A 282 8.77 22.14 -4.51
N LEU A 283 9.51 21.08 -4.16
CA LEU A 283 9.28 19.74 -4.68
C LEU A 283 7.89 19.21 -4.27
N ALA A 284 7.51 19.40 -3.00
CA ALA A 284 6.21 18.99 -2.49
C ALA A 284 5.03 19.68 -3.19
N LYS A 285 5.14 20.98 -3.51
CA LYS A 285 4.13 21.72 -4.30
C LYS A 285 3.90 21.12 -5.68
N GLN A 286 4.89 20.46 -6.22
CA GLN A 286 4.84 19.76 -7.51
C GLN A 286 4.46 18.28 -7.39
N ASN A 287 4.06 17.85 -6.20
CA ASN A 287 3.75 16.44 -5.87
C ASN A 287 4.92 15.48 -6.14
N ILE A 288 6.15 15.94 -6.00
CA ILE A 288 7.35 15.10 -6.07
C ILE A 288 7.62 14.54 -4.68
N ASN A 289 7.57 13.22 -4.57
CA ASN A 289 7.87 12.53 -3.32
C ASN A 289 9.39 12.31 -3.20
N VAL A 290 9.93 12.69 -2.05
CA VAL A 290 11.35 12.53 -1.70
C VAL A 290 11.43 11.55 -0.53
N ASP A 291 12.37 10.59 -0.62
CA ASP A 291 12.53 9.59 0.43
C ASP A 291 13.83 9.84 1.22
N ILE A 292 14.91 9.13 0.95
CA ILE A 292 16.16 9.25 1.71
C ILE A 292 16.78 10.64 1.51
N ILE A 293 17.00 11.38 2.59
CA ILE A 293 17.64 12.71 2.57
C ILE A 293 18.94 12.67 3.34
N ILE A 294 20.05 13.06 2.70
CA ILE A 294 21.39 13.13 3.30
C ILE A 294 21.94 14.52 3.09
N GLN A 295 22.27 15.20 4.18
CA GLN A 295 22.99 16.46 4.16
C GLN A 295 24.45 16.22 4.52
N SER A 296 25.37 16.73 3.72
CA SER A 296 26.79 16.75 4.00
C SER A 296 27.31 18.18 3.98
N VAL A 297 28.17 18.51 4.94
CA VAL A 297 28.84 19.81 5.03
C VAL A 297 30.34 19.58 4.85
N THR A 298 30.92 20.24 3.88
CA THR A 298 32.36 20.14 3.59
C THR A 298 33.16 21.00 4.59
N SER A 299 34.48 20.75 4.67
CA SER A 299 35.40 21.57 5.48
C SER A 299 35.47 23.04 5.03
N THR A 300 35.03 23.35 3.82
CA THR A 300 34.92 24.71 3.25
C THR A 300 33.58 25.37 3.53
N ASN A 301 32.77 24.77 4.41
CA ASN A 301 31.41 25.24 4.76
C ASN A 301 30.41 25.26 3.58
N GLN A 302 30.67 24.50 2.53
CA GLN A 302 29.71 24.23 1.46
C GLN A 302 28.81 23.08 1.86
N THR A 303 27.54 23.22 1.61
CA THR A 303 26.53 22.19 1.90
C THR A 303 26.14 21.47 0.62
N SER A 304 26.07 20.16 0.66
CA SER A 304 25.45 19.34 -0.39
C SER A 304 24.29 18.55 0.21
N ILE A 305 23.21 18.48 -0.55
CA ILE A 305 22.02 17.73 -0.16
C ILE A 305 21.77 16.66 -1.21
N SER A 306 21.82 15.41 -0.80
CA SER A 306 21.48 14.26 -1.63
C SER A 306 20.13 13.72 -1.18
N PHE A 307 19.26 13.39 -2.13
CA PHE A 307 17.99 12.74 -1.84
C PHE A 307 17.60 11.77 -2.96
N SER A 308 16.72 10.84 -2.65
CA SER A 308 16.21 9.88 -3.62
C SER A 308 14.81 10.27 -4.09
N VAL A 309 14.58 10.08 -5.39
CA VAL A 309 13.27 10.22 -6.04
C VAL A 309 13.02 9.00 -6.92
N LYS A 310 11.78 8.77 -7.32
CA LYS A 310 11.48 7.82 -8.40
C LYS A 310 12.07 8.32 -9.70
N THR A 311 12.56 7.40 -10.52
CA THR A 311 13.20 7.75 -11.79
C THR A 311 12.24 8.52 -12.72
N ASP A 312 10.95 8.23 -12.68
CA ASP A 312 9.92 8.93 -13.46
C ASP A 312 9.77 10.41 -13.06
N ASP A 313 10.08 10.75 -11.81
CA ASP A 313 10.00 12.12 -11.30
C ASP A 313 11.30 12.94 -11.56
N LEU A 314 12.36 12.31 -12.08
CA LEU A 314 13.68 12.94 -12.23
C LEU A 314 13.62 14.22 -13.07
N SER A 315 13.04 14.15 -14.26
CA SER A 315 13.00 15.29 -15.19
C SER A 315 12.31 16.49 -14.57
N LYS A 316 11.16 16.25 -13.92
CA LYS A 316 10.41 17.29 -13.22
C LYS A 316 11.17 17.82 -12.00
N THR A 317 11.87 16.95 -11.28
CA THR A 317 12.71 17.33 -10.13
C THR A 317 13.82 18.30 -10.54
N VAL A 318 14.52 17.99 -11.62
CA VAL A 318 15.60 18.83 -12.14
C VAL A 318 15.05 20.17 -12.64
N GLU A 319 13.96 20.17 -13.41
CA GLU A 319 13.31 21.37 -13.91
C GLU A 319 12.93 22.34 -12.77
N VAL A 320 12.28 21.80 -11.74
CA VAL A 320 11.90 22.58 -10.55
C VAL A 320 13.11 23.15 -9.82
N LEU A 321 14.16 22.37 -9.62
CA LEU A 321 15.37 22.86 -8.97
C LEU A 321 16.08 23.91 -9.78
N GLU A 322 16.10 23.80 -11.11
CA GLU A 322 16.70 24.79 -11.99
C GLU A 322 15.94 26.11 -12.00
N GLU A 323 14.60 26.07 -11.97
CA GLU A 323 13.77 27.27 -11.84
C GLU A 323 14.12 28.06 -10.58
N TYR A 324 14.43 27.39 -9.49
CA TYR A 324 14.77 28.03 -8.21
C TYR A 324 16.27 28.21 -7.97
N LYS A 325 17.13 27.95 -8.98
CA LYS A 325 18.58 28.05 -8.85
C LYS A 325 19.07 29.37 -8.25
N GLY A 326 18.50 30.48 -8.71
CA GLY A 326 18.87 31.81 -8.21
C GLY A 326 18.54 32.03 -6.73
N ALA A 327 17.45 31.46 -6.25
CA ALA A 327 17.04 31.54 -4.84
C ALA A 327 17.80 30.55 -3.95
N LEU A 328 18.13 29.37 -4.47
CA LEU A 328 18.85 28.32 -3.76
C LEU A 328 20.36 28.53 -3.73
N GLY A 329 20.92 29.18 -4.73
CA GLY A 329 22.34 29.54 -4.80
C GLY A 329 23.27 28.35 -4.90
N TYR A 330 22.83 27.23 -5.47
CA TYR A 330 23.66 26.03 -5.66
C TYR A 330 24.56 26.13 -6.89
N GLU A 331 25.66 25.40 -6.89
CA GLU A 331 26.63 25.37 -8.01
C GLU A 331 26.17 24.43 -9.12
N GLN A 332 25.84 23.19 -8.76
CA GLN A 332 25.46 22.14 -9.72
C GLN A 332 24.48 21.12 -9.14
N ILE A 333 23.80 20.41 -10.04
CA ILE A 333 23.01 19.23 -9.72
C ILE A 333 23.70 18.02 -10.33
N GLU A 334 23.91 16.99 -9.51
CA GLU A 334 24.38 15.68 -9.94
C GLU A 334 23.26 14.66 -9.82
N THR A 335 23.16 13.75 -10.77
CA THR A 335 22.14 12.69 -10.76
C THR A 335 22.80 11.33 -10.98
N GLU A 336 22.34 10.33 -10.25
CA GLU A 336 22.74 8.93 -10.44
C GLU A 336 21.47 8.07 -10.51
N SER A 337 21.19 7.56 -11.71
CA SER A 337 20.07 6.68 -12.00
C SER A 337 20.48 5.20 -12.00
N LYS A 338 19.56 4.29 -12.30
CA LYS A 338 19.74 2.83 -12.23
C LYS A 338 20.13 2.36 -10.85
N LEU A 339 19.45 2.90 -9.85
CA LEU A 339 19.58 2.51 -8.45
C LEU A 339 18.30 1.75 -8.01
N ALA A 340 18.45 0.98 -6.95
CA ALA A 340 17.37 0.30 -6.25
C ALA A 340 17.54 0.48 -4.75
N LYS A 341 16.40 0.59 -4.05
CA LYS A 341 16.37 0.62 -2.60
C LYS A 341 16.04 -0.78 -2.10
N VAL A 342 16.83 -1.30 -1.17
CA VAL A 342 16.63 -2.59 -0.49
C VAL A 342 16.54 -2.31 1.00
N SER A 343 15.48 -2.81 1.63
CA SER A 343 15.16 -2.50 3.03
C SER A 343 14.83 -3.77 3.80
N ILE A 344 15.48 -3.95 4.94
CA ILE A 344 15.06 -4.94 5.94
C ILE A 344 14.08 -4.29 6.91
N VAL A 345 13.05 -5.01 7.30
CA VAL A 345 11.98 -4.55 8.21
C VAL A 345 11.76 -5.59 9.30
N GLY A 346 11.63 -5.14 10.54
CA GLY A 346 11.30 -6.00 11.68
C GLY A 346 11.32 -5.25 12.99
N SER A 347 10.28 -5.41 13.80
CA SER A 347 10.14 -4.80 15.12
C SER A 347 11.20 -5.29 16.12
N GLY A 348 11.74 -6.48 15.91
CA GLY A 348 12.82 -7.03 16.72
C GLY A 348 14.14 -6.25 16.65
N MET A 349 14.32 -5.37 15.65
CA MET A 349 15.54 -4.55 15.53
C MET A 349 15.70 -3.56 16.67
N VAL A 350 14.60 -3.08 17.27
CA VAL A 350 14.61 -2.14 18.40
C VAL A 350 15.43 -2.68 19.59
N SER A 351 15.31 -3.97 19.88
CA SER A 351 15.96 -4.61 21.02
C SER A 351 17.23 -5.41 20.67
N ASN A 352 17.58 -5.48 19.36
CA ASN A 352 18.72 -6.25 18.88
C ASN A 352 19.76 -5.35 18.18
N PRO A 353 20.70 -4.74 18.91
CA PRO A 353 21.76 -3.96 18.30
C PRO A 353 22.65 -4.86 17.44
N GLY A 354 23.10 -4.32 16.31
CA GLY A 354 24.00 -5.03 15.39
C GLY A 354 23.35 -5.47 14.08
N VAL A 355 22.03 -5.43 13.94
CA VAL A 355 21.34 -5.81 12.70
C VAL A 355 21.80 -5.00 11.48
N ALA A 356 21.98 -3.69 11.65
CA ALA A 356 22.53 -2.84 10.58
C ALA A 356 23.96 -3.25 10.23
N ALA A 357 24.80 -3.57 11.24
CA ALA A 357 26.17 -4.02 11.00
C ALA A 357 26.21 -5.35 10.24
N GLU A 358 25.32 -6.29 10.58
CA GLU A 358 25.16 -7.55 9.87
C GLU A 358 24.71 -7.34 8.41
N MET A 359 23.72 -6.48 8.19
CA MET A 359 23.29 -6.10 6.85
C MET A 359 24.46 -5.59 6.00
N PHE A 360 25.25 -4.65 6.53
CA PHE A 360 26.39 -4.10 5.81
C PHE A 360 27.52 -5.12 5.59
N ALA A 361 27.76 -6.01 6.56
CA ALA A 361 28.74 -7.09 6.42
C ALA A 361 28.35 -8.05 5.28
N VAL A 362 27.08 -8.42 5.20
CA VAL A 362 26.56 -9.28 4.12
C VAL A 362 26.69 -8.61 2.75
N LEU A 363 26.31 -7.35 2.63
CA LEU A 363 26.44 -6.61 1.37
C LEU A 363 27.91 -6.49 0.94
N ALA A 364 28.82 -6.19 1.89
CA ALA A 364 30.27 -6.12 1.62
C ALA A 364 30.86 -7.47 1.18
N GLN A 365 30.48 -8.59 1.82
CA GLN A 365 30.90 -9.94 1.43
C GLN A 365 30.46 -10.31 0.01
N LYS A 366 29.37 -9.73 -0.46
CA LYS A 366 28.84 -9.92 -1.82
C LYS A 366 29.36 -8.88 -2.81
N ASP A 367 30.30 -8.03 -2.41
CA ASP A 367 30.84 -6.93 -3.24
C ASP A 367 29.75 -6.00 -3.78
N ILE A 368 28.75 -5.68 -2.94
CA ILE A 368 27.66 -4.79 -3.28
C ILE A 368 27.92 -3.41 -2.68
N GLN A 369 28.05 -2.41 -3.54
CA GLN A 369 28.31 -1.04 -3.13
C GLN A 369 27.05 -0.36 -2.62
N VAL A 370 27.05 0.08 -1.36
CA VAL A 370 26.00 0.90 -0.77
C VAL A 370 26.20 2.37 -1.14
N LYS A 371 25.19 3.02 -1.70
CA LYS A 371 25.21 4.41 -2.16
C LYS A 371 24.57 5.38 -1.17
N MET A 372 23.48 4.95 -0.51
CA MET A 372 22.78 5.72 0.50
C MET A 372 22.27 4.78 1.59
N VAL A 373 22.06 5.31 2.79
CA VAL A 373 21.51 4.57 3.93
C VAL A 373 20.46 5.44 4.63
N SER A 374 19.39 4.82 5.07
CA SER A 374 18.40 5.41 5.97
C SER A 374 17.99 4.37 7.00
N THR A 375 17.80 4.80 8.23
CA THR A 375 17.39 3.91 9.34
C THR A 375 16.23 4.50 10.10
N SER A 376 15.35 3.62 10.59
CA SER A 376 14.37 3.91 11.61
C SER A 376 14.45 2.85 12.71
N GLU A 377 13.55 2.87 13.68
CA GLU A 377 13.54 1.88 14.77
C GLU A 377 13.33 0.44 14.25
N ILE A 378 12.51 0.27 13.23
CA ILE A 378 12.10 -1.04 12.69
C ILE A 378 12.51 -1.29 11.25
N LYS A 379 13.40 -0.43 10.70
CA LYS A 379 13.79 -0.49 9.29
C LYS A 379 15.23 -0.02 9.08
N VAL A 380 15.97 -0.74 8.23
CA VAL A 380 17.23 -0.27 7.63
C VAL A 380 17.10 -0.36 6.12
N SER A 381 17.26 0.77 5.45
CA SER A 381 17.20 0.90 3.99
C SER A 381 18.57 1.22 3.42
N THR A 382 18.95 0.55 2.34
CA THR A 382 20.15 0.85 1.57
C THR A 382 19.77 1.09 0.12
N VAL A 383 20.48 2.01 -0.53
CA VAL A 383 20.41 2.18 -1.99
C VAL A 383 21.64 1.55 -2.60
N VAL A 384 21.43 0.68 -3.55
CA VAL A 384 22.46 -0.09 -4.27
C VAL A 384 22.31 0.09 -5.78
N GLY A 385 23.25 -0.38 -6.58
CA GLY A 385 23.06 -0.47 -8.03
C GLY A 385 21.88 -1.37 -8.36
N ARG A 386 21.09 -1.01 -9.37
CA ARG A 386 19.89 -1.78 -9.77
C ARG A 386 20.23 -3.23 -10.13
N ASP A 387 21.36 -3.44 -10.77
CA ASP A 387 21.81 -4.78 -11.20
C ASP A 387 22.18 -5.68 -9.99
N ASP A 388 22.51 -5.08 -8.85
CA ASP A 388 22.84 -5.78 -7.60
C ASP A 388 21.60 -6.05 -6.72
N MET A 389 20.44 -5.50 -7.06
CA MET A 389 19.23 -5.54 -6.21
C MET A 389 18.83 -6.97 -5.82
N VAL A 390 18.66 -7.85 -6.80
CA VAL A 390 18.24 -9.24 -6.54
C VAL A 390 19.28 -9.97 -5.71
N LYS A 391 20.56 -9.83 -6.04
CA LYS A 391 21.68 -10.40 -5.30
C LYS A 391 21.72 -9.92 -3.85
N ALA A 392 21.42 -8.64 -3.61
CA ALA A 392 21.32 -8.06 -2.27
C ALA A 392 20.16 -8.67 -1.49
N VAL A 393 18.98 -8.75 -2.09
CA VAL A 393 17.78 -9.30 -1.46
C VAL A 393 17.98 -10.77 -1.09
N GLU A 394 18.48 -11.60 -2.01
CA GLU A 394 18.79 -13.02 -1.76
C GLU A 394 19.80 -13.18 -0.61
N ALA A 395 20.89 -12.44 -0.66
CA ALA A 395 21.94 -12.54 0.35
C ALA A 395 21.44 -12.14 1.76
N LEU A 396 20.64 -11.09 1.85
CA LEU A 396 20.04 -10.66 3.10
C LEU A 396 18.95 -11.63 3.58
N HIS A 397 18.14 -12.18 2.68
CA HIS A 397 17.11 -13.16 3.00
C HIS A 397 17.72 -14.44 3.63
N ASP A 398 18.85 -14.89 3.09
CA ASP A 398 19.60 -16.03 3.61
C ASP A 398 20.27 -15.70 4.96
N ALA A 399 20.89 -14.53 5.08
CA ALA A 399 21.62 -14.12 6.28
C ALA A 399 20.71 -13.95 7.50
N PHE A 400 19.49 -13.43 7.29
CA PHE A 400 18.49 -13.29 8.35
C PHE A 400 17.59 -14.52 8.52
N ASP A 401 17.94 -15.68 7.92
CA ASP A 401 17.22 -16.95 8.05
C ASP A 401 15.72 -16.89 7.71
N LEU A 402 15.33 -16.00 6.78
CA LEU A 402 13.92 -15.72 6.49
C LEU A 402 13.18 -16.88 5.78
N SER A 403 13.90 -17.85 5.22
CA SER A 403 13.33 -19.08 4.66
C SER A 403 12.90 -20.08 5.73
N LYS A 404 13.45 -19.98 6.95
CA LYS A 404 13.17 -20.93 8.04
C LYS A 404 11.85 -20.58 8.74
N VAL A 405 11.01 -21.59 8.96
CA VAL A 405 9.85 -21.45 9.86
C VAL A 405 10.42 -21.39 11.28
N SER A 406 10.13 -20.33 12.02
CA SER A 406 10.40 -20.31 13.46
C SER A 406 9.69 -21.50 14.08
N ALA A 407 10.46 -22.42 14.66
CA ALA A 407 9.87 -23.53 15.40
C ALA A 407 9.11 -22.91 16.58
N ALA A 408 7.80 -22.82 16.47
CA ALA A 408 6.95 -22.50 17.61
C ALA A 408 7.30 -23.52 18.69
N ALA A 409 7.83 -23.05 19.81
CA ALA A 409 8.04 -23.90 20.98
C ALA A 409 6.69 -24.46 21.39
N HIS A 410 6.45 -25.71 21.06
CA HIS A 410 5.43 -26.52 21.70
C HIS A 410 5.91 -26.76 23.12
N SER A 411 5.44 -25.95 24.04
CA SER A 411 5.49 -26.26 25.46
C SER A 411 4.19 -25.83 26.14
#